data_4c33d355e6e5d0e0d1a3c38d1b1607a1
#
_entry.id   4c33d355e6e5d0e0d1a3c38d1b1607a1
#
_cell.length_a   1.000
_cell.length_b   1.000
_cell.length_c   1.000
_cell.angle_alpha   90.00
_cell.angle_beta   90.00
_cell.angle_gamma   90.00
#
_symmetry.space_group_name_H-M   'P 1'
#
loop_
_entity.id
_entity.type
_entity.pdbx_description
1 polymer ?
#
loop_
_entity_poly.entity_id
_entity_poly.type
_entity_poly.pdbx_seq_one_letter_code
_entity_poly.pdbx_strand_id
1 'polypeptide(L)'
;MTTKSDKLFEIIGYRSYTVLSGSMEPIFYPGDIVITKHKNKTDIKINDIVTYRDNDGVIITHRIIEATLEGYITKGDNNNVEDADILTKENIIGEVKFSIPKVGYIINFLSNPMVIAIEMFLLSGFILFLNKD
;
A
#
# COMPACT_ATOMS: atom_id res chain seq x y z
N MET A 1 -19.17 -7.58 -4.50
CA MET A 1 -19.10 -7.33 -5.96
C MET A 1 -17.65 -6.97 -6.30
N THR A 2 -16.91 -7.90 -6.89
CA THR A 2 -15.50 -7.70 -7.24
C THR A 2 -15.42 -6.84 -8.49
N THR A 3 -14.75 -5.70 -8.41
CA THR A 3 -14.57 -4.82 -9.57
C THR A 3 -13.58 -5.44 -10.58
N LYS A 4 -13.60 -4.98 -11.81
CA LYS A 4 -12.70 -5.48 -12.87
C LYS A 4 -11.21 -5.28 -12.52
N SER A 5 -10.90 -4.27 -11.69
CA SER A 5 -9.56 -4.02 -11.18
C SER A 5 -9.15 -5.09 -10.14
N ASP A 6 -10.07 -5.56 -9.30
CA ASP A 6 -9.78 -6.57 -8.29
C ASP A 6 -9.34 -7.90 -8.92
N LYS A 7 -9.97 -8.28 -10.05
CA LYS A 7 -9.59 -9.49 -10.79
C LYS A 7 -8.19 -9.41 -11.40
N LEU A 8 -7.81 -8.24 -11.90
CA LEU A 8 -6.46 -8.04 -12.43
C LEU A 8 -5.40 -8.13 -11.33
N PHE A 9 -5.68 -7.53 -10.17
CA PHE A 9 -4.79 -7.61 -9.01
C PHE A 9 -4.71 -9.03 -8.43
N GLU A 10 -5.79 -9.79 -8.45
CA GLU A 10 -5.75 -11.21 -8.07
C GLU A 10 -4.82 -12.04 -8.98
N ILE A 11 -4.84 -11.79 -10.29
CA ILE A 11 -3.99 -12.51 -11.26
C ILE A 11 -2.51 -12.22 -11.03
N ILE A 12 -2.13 -10.97 -10.74
CA ILE A 12 -0.73 -10.57 -10.50
C ILE A 12 -0.31 -10.67 -9.04
N GLY A 13 -1.24 -10.96 -8.12
CA GLY A 13 -0.99 -11.12 -6.68
C GLY A 13 -0.73 -9.82 -5.91
N TYR A 14 -0.96 -8.66 -6.51
CA TYR A 14 -0.80 -7.35 -5.85
C TYR A 14 -2.16 -6.71 -5.55
N ARG A 15 -2.24 -6.01 -4.42
CA ARG A 15 -3.39 -5.20 -4.02
C ARG A 15 -2.94 -3.86 -3.46
N SER A 16 -3.79 -2.86 -3.58
CA SER A 16 -3.55 -1.52 -3.04
C SER A 16 -4.54 -1.19 -1.93
N TYR A 17 -4.05 -0.52 -0.89
CA TYR A 17 -4.86 -0.06 0.23
C TYR A 17 -4.46 1.36 0.61
N THR A 18 -5.45 2.20 0.92
CA THR A 18 -5.20 3.54 1.44
C THR A 18 -4.95 3.48 2.95
N VAL A 19 -3.88 4.13 3.40
CA VAL A 19 -3.57 4.28 4.82
C VAL A 19 -4.54 5.30 5.43
N LEU A 20 -5.31 4.89 6.45
CA LEU A 20 -6.35 5.72 7.07
C LEU A 20 -5.94 6.31 8.42
N SER A 21 -4.92 5.75 9.09
CA SER A 21 -4.49 6.20 10.41
C SER A 21 -2.97 6.38 10.48
N GLY A 22 -2.50 7.05 11.54
CA GLY A 22 -1.08 7.27 11.80
C GLY A 22 -0.37 6.13 12.55
N SER A 23 -0.96 4.95 12.65
CA SER A 23 -0.41 3.83 13.45
C SER A 23 0.93 3.32 12.94
N MET A 24 1.27 3.56 11.68
CA MET A 24 2.52 3.15 11.05
C MET A 24 3.49 4.30 10.78
N GLU A 25 3.21 5.49 11.30
CA GLU A 25 4.17 6.60 11.19
C GLU A 25 5.49 6.27 11.91
N PRO A 26 6.63 6.68 11.36
CA PRO A 26 6.85 7.49 10.16
C PRO A 26 6.99 6.69 8.85
N ILE A 27 6.76 5.38 8.85
CA ILE A 27 6.91 4.54 7.66
C ILE A 27 5.82 4.84 6.62
N PHE A 28 4.57 4.94 7.07
CA PHE A 28 3.43 5.34 6.25
C PHE A 28 2.63 6.43 6.98
N TYR A 29 2.08 7.36 6.22
CA TYR A 29 1.22 8.42 6.72
C TYR A 29 -0.21 8.26 6.20
N PRO A 30 -1.22 8.78 6.91
CA PRO A 30 -2.58 8.83 6.39
C PRO A 30 -2.62 9.47 4.99
N GLY A 31 -3.32 8.82 4.05
CA GLY A 31 -3.40 9.23 2.66
C GLY A 31 -2.38 8.56 1.73
N ASP A 32 -1.37 7.90 2.27
CA ASP A 32 -0.48 7.05 1.48
C ASP A 32 -1.23 5.82 0.94
N ILE A 33 -0.76 5.28 -0.17
CA ILE A 33 -1.21 3.99 -0.67
C ILE A 33 -0.11 2.95 -0.45
N VAL A 34 -0.45 1.86 0.21
CA VAL A 34 0.43 0.70 0.34
C VAL A 34 0.11 -0.34 -0.71
N ILE A 35 1.14 -0.90 -1.31
CA ILE A 35 1.03 -1.97 -2.28
C ILE A 35 1.44 -3.28 -1.60
N THR A 36 0.47 -4.17 -1.50
CA THR A 36 0.59 -5.45 -0.81
C THR A 36 0.65 -6.57 -1.84
N LYS A 37 1.62 -7.46 -1.70
CA LYS A 37 1.74 -8.66 -2.50
C LYS A 37 1.32 -9.88 -1.70
N HIS A 38 0.48 -10.73 -2.29
CA HIS A 38 0.19 -12.04 -1.71
C HIS A 38 1.49 -12.81 -1.52
N LYS A 39 1.71 -13.28 -0.30
CA LYS A 39 2.90 -14.05 0.07
C LYS A 39 2.46 -15.43 0.54
N ASN A 40 3.23 -16.44 0.20
CA ASN A 40 3.01 -17.77 0.75
C ASN A 40 3.06 -17.68 2.29
N LYS A 41 2.07 -18.21 2.97
CA LYS A 41 1.92 -18.10 4.43
C LYS A 41 3.10 -18.67 5.21
N THR A 42 3.87 -19.55 4.57
CA THR A 42 5.09 -20.12 5.14
C THR A 42 6.31 -19.18 5.09
N ASP A 43 6.25 -18.14 4.27
CA ASP A 43 7.37 -17.21 4.05
C ASP A 43 7.26 -15.91 4.85
N ILE A 44 6.21 -15.78 5.69
CA ILE A 44 6.00 -14.63 6.55
C ILE A 44 6.94 -14.69 7.74
N LYS A 45 7.64 -13.59 8.00
CA LYS A 45 8.69 -13.50 9.02
C LYS A 45 8.45 -12.35 9.99
N ILE A 46 9.09 -12.43 11.14
CA ILE A 46 9.18 -11.31 12.08
C ILE A 46 9.79 -10.10 11.35
N ASN A 47 9.28 -8.91 11.63
CA ASN A 47 9.55 -7.62 11.02
C ASN A 47 8.89 -7.37 9.65
N ASP A 48 8.24 -8.36 9.05
CA ASP A 48 7.40 -8.10 7.87
C ASP A 48 6.25 -7.15 8.23
N ILE A 49 5.98 -6.21 7.33
CA ILE A 49 4.77 -5.39 7.40
C ILE A 49 3.72 -6.09 6.57
N VAL A 50 2.61 -6.44 7.19
CA VAL A 50 1.53 -7.19 6.55
C VAL A 50 0.23 -6.44 6.58
N THR A 51 -0.56 -6.61 5.53
CA THR A 51 -1.96 -6.19 5.47
C THR A 51 -2.81 -7.41 5.76
N TYR A 52 -3.73 -7.28 6.68
CA TYR A 52 -4.58 -8.37 7.13
C TYR A 52 -5.99 -7.88 7.45
N ARG A 53 -6.90 -8.82 7.62
CA ARG A 53 -8.26 -8.57 8.07
C ARG A 53 -8.38 -8.98 9.54
N ASP A 54 -8.82 -8.08 10.38
CA ASP A 54 -9.07 -8.40 11.78
C ASP A 54 -10.38 -9.20 11.98
N ASN A 55 -10.69 -9.54 13.23
CA ASN A 55 -11.88 -10.31 13.58
C ASN A 55 -13.20 -9.58 13.26
N ASP A 56 -13.19 -8.26 13.19
CA ASP A 56 -14.32 -7.42 12.83
C ASP A 56 -14.41 -7.16 11.31
N GLY A 57 -13.50 -7.70 10.53
CA GLY A 57 -13.44 -7.55 9.09
C GLY A 57 -12.76 -6.27 8.60
N VAL A 58 -12.11 -5.53 9.50
CA VAL A 58 -11.37 -4.30 9.18
C VAL A 58 -10.01 -4.65 8.58
N ILE A 59 -9.63 -3.91 7.54
CA ILE A 59 -8.31 -4.05 6.92
C ILE A 59 -7.30 -3.21 7.71
N ILE A 60 -6.26 -3.86 8.20
CA ILE A 60 -5.19 -3.27 9.01
C ILE A 60 -3.84 -3.58 8.37
N THR A 61 -2.90 -2.64 8.47
CA THR A 61 -1.51 -2.81 8.04
C THR A 61 -0.61 -2.50 9.21
N HIS A 62 0.01 -3.53 9.79
CA HIS A 62 0.93 -3.44 10.92
C HIS A 62 2.16 -4.34 10.73
N ARG A 63 3.12 -4.21 11.61
CA ARG A 63 4.34 -5.01 11.61
C ARG A 63 4.18 -6.25 12.48
N ILE A 64 4.69 -7.38 12.01
CA ILE A 64 4.83 -8.60 12.81
C ILE A 64 6.01 -8.41 13.77
N ILE A 65 5.75 -8.50 15.05
CA ILE A 65 6.79 -8.37 16.09
C ILE A 65 7.16 -9.69 16.76
N GLU A 66 6.26 -10.67 16.72
CA GLU A 66 6.51 -11.99 17.34
C GLU A 66 5.72 -13.07 16.59
N ALA A 67 6.28 -14.27 16.53
CA ALA A 67 5.63 -15.47 16.04
C ALA A 67 5.33 -16.40 17.21
N THR A 68 4.09 -16.89 17.31
CA THR A 68 3.63 -17.83 18.33
C THR A 68 3.14 -19.13 17.70
N LEU A 69 2.84 -20.13 18.53
CA LEU A 69 2.22 -21.37 18.04
C LEU A 69 0.82 -21.16 17.44
N GLU A 70 0.11 -20.12 17.87
CA GLU A 70 -1.25 -19.80 17.43
C GLU A 70 -1.30 -18.85 16.24
N GLY A 71 -0.23 -18.10 16.00
CA GLY A 71 -0.16 -17.10 14.94
C GLY A 71 0.90 -16.04 15.19
N TYR A 72 0.58 -14.78 14.88
CA TYR A 72 1.51 -13.67 14.99
C TYR A 72 0.98 -12.59 15.93
N ILE A 73 1.89 -11.94 16.62
CA ILE A 73 1.61 -10.70 17.33
C ILE A 73 2.06 -9.55 16.43
N THR A 74 1.16 -8.61 16.23
CA THR A 74 1.37 -7.43 15.38
C THR A 74 1.33 -6.16 16.22
N LYS A 75 1.96 -5.11 15.68
CA LYS A 75 1.97 -3.80 16.31
C LYS A 75 2.16 -2.72 15.25
N GLY A 76 1.41 -1.64 15.34
CA GLY A 76 1.68 -0.41 14.59
C GLY A 76 2.99 0.22 15.07
N ASP A 77 3.85 0.66 14.16
CA ASP A 77 5.16 1.23 14.50
C ASP A 77 5.06 2.47 15.40
N ASN A 78 3.97 3.22 15.28
CA ASN A 78 3.68 4.39 16.11
C ASN A 78 2.84 4.09 17.37
N ASN A 79 2.46 2.85 17.59
CA ASN A 79 1.67 2.44 18.75
C ASN A 79 2.58 2.06 19.94
N ASN A 80 2.12 2.35 21.15
CA ASN A 80 2.86 2.03 22.37
C ASN A 80 2.68 0.58 22.81
N VAL A 81 1.60 -0.07 22.37
CA VAL A 81 1.24 -1.43 22.74
C VAL A 81 0.99 -2.27 21.49
N GLU A 82 1.20 -3.56 21.63
CA GLU A 82 0.88 -4.56 20.61
C GLU A 82 -0.63 -4.71 20.44
N ASP A 83 -1.03 -5.25 19.30
CA ASP A 83 -2.44 -5.51 19.01
C ASP A 83 -2.97 -6.62 19.94
N ALA A 84 -4.22 -6.48 20.39
CA ALA A 84 -4.79 -7.39 21.38
C ALA A 84 -5.05 -8.81 20.84
N ASP A 85 -5.37 -8.90 19.54
CA ASP A 85 -5.72 -10.15 18.88
C ASP A 85 -4.51 -10.80 18.23
N ILE A 86 -4.42 -12.12 18.33
CA ILE A 86 -3.42 -12.89 17.58
C ILE A 86 -3.84 -12.98 16.13
N LEU A 87 -2.93 -12.59 15.22
CA LEU A 87 -3.16 -12.66 13.79
C LEU A 87 -2.92 -14.10 13.30
N THR A 88 -3.97 -14.74 12.80
CA THR A 88 -3.86 -16.04 12.17
C THR A 88 -3.40 -15.91 10.71
N LYS A 89 -2.73 -16.94 10.21
CA LYS A 89 -2.21 -16.96 8.83
C LYS A 89 -3.31 -16.77 7.79
N GLU A 90 -4.51 -17.26 8.05
CA GLU A 90 -5.67 -17.19 7.15
C GLU A 90 -6.13 -15.76 6.94
N ASN A 91 -5.95 -14.89 7.92
CA ASN A 91 -6.38 -13.51 7.88
C ASN A 91 -5.36 -12.57 7.21
N ILE A 92 -4.16 -13.05 6.91
CA ILE A 92 -3.14 -12.27 6.22
C ILE A 92 -3.48 -12.19 4.72
N ILE A 93 -3.61 -10.96 4.22
CA ILE A 93 -3.82 -10.68 2.80
C ILE A 93 -2.50 -10.72 2.04
N GLY A 94 -1.46 -10.14 2.60
CA GLY A 94 -0.13 -10.15 2.01
C GLY A 94 0.86 -9.25 2.73
N GLU A 95 2.08 -9.21 2.19
CA GLU A 95 3.18 -8.38 2.68
C GLU A 95 3.22 -7.06 1.90
N VAL A 96 3.40 -5.96 2.61
CA VAL A 96 3.62 -4.65 1.97
C VAL A 96 4.99 -4.62 1.32
N LYS A 97 5.03 -4.33 0.03
CA LYS A 97 6.25 -4.24 -0.76
C LYS A 97 6.78 -2.83 -0.90
N PHE A 98 5.90 -1.87 -1.10
CA PHE A 98 6.21 -0.45 -1.18
C PHE A 98 4.98 0.39 -0.92
N SER A 99 5.18 1.68 -0.75
CA SER A 99 4.11 2.66 -0.62
C SER A 99 4.28 3.79 -1.62
N ILE A 100 3.15 4.38 -1.99
CA ILE A 100 3.08 5.60 -2.80
C ILE A 100 2.66 6.72 -1.84
N PRO A 101 3.56 7.67 -1.54
CA PRO A 101 3.27 8.69 -0.56
C PRO A 101 2.25 9.69 -1.11
N LYS A 102 1.24 10.00 -0.29
CA LYS A 102 0.30 11.10 -0.46
C LYS A 102 -0.20 11.29 -1.89
N VAL A 103 -0.87 10.28 -2.43
CA VAL A 103 -1.42 10.29 -3.80
C VAL A 103 -2.24 11.55 -4.10
N GLY A 104 -2.94 12.11 -3.10
CA GLY A 104 -3.65 13.38 -3.25
C GLY A 104 -2.74 14.54 -3.65
N TYR A 105 -1.52 14.61 -3.12
CA TYR A 105 -0.55 15.63 -3.51
C TYR A 105 -0.02 15.43 -4.93
N ILE A 106 0.21 14.18 -5.33
CA ILE A 106 0.63 13.85 -6.69
C ILE A 106 -0.46 14.23 -7.68
N ILE A 107 -1.71 13.89 -7.40
CA ILE A 107 -2.86 14.26 -8.23
C ILE A 107 -3.01 15.78 -8.31
N ASN A 108 -2.92 16.48 -7.18
CA ASN A 108 -2.98 17.94 -7.16
C ASN A 108 -1.84 18.58 -7.95
N PHE A 109 -0.63 18.05 -7.81
CA PHE A 109 0.53 18.53 -8.58
C PHE A 109 0.31 18.34 -10.09
N LEU A 110 -0.08 17.16 -10.54
CA LEU A 110 -0.35 16.85 -11.95
C LEU A 110 -1.57 17.60 -12.51
N SER A 111 -2.53 17.97 -11.66
CA SER A 111 -3.72 18.73 -12.03
C SER A 111 -3.51 20.24 -11.98
N ASN A 112 -2.33 20.71 -11.55
CA ASN A 112 -2.03 22.16 -11.51
C ASN A 112 -1.96 22.72 -12.94
N PRO A 113 -2.72 23.79 -13.27
CA PRO A 113 -2.73 24.35 -14.62
C PRO A 113 -1.35 24.74 -15.15
N MET A 114 -0.44 25.21 -14.26
CA MET A 114 0.92 25.56 -14.64
C MET A 114 1.74 24.34 -15.03
N VAL A 115 1.60 23.24 -14.29
CA VAL A 115 2.26 21.95 -14.59
C VAL A 115 1.74 21.39 -15.92
N ILE A 116 0.43 21.41 -16.13
CA ILE A 116 -0.21 20.98 -17.38
C ILE A 116 0.32 21.79 -18.57
N ALA A 117 0.43 23.11 -18.43
CA ALA A 117 0.98 23.98 -19.46
C ALA A 117 2.42 23.63 -19.81
N ILE A 118 3.27 23.34 -18.82
CA ILE A 118 4.66 22.91 -19.01
C ILE A 118 4.72 21.55 -19.73
N GLU A 119 3.90 20.59 -19.32
CA GLU A 119 3.83 19.26 -19.94
C GLU A 119 3.42 19.37 -21.42
N MET A 120 2.40 20.18 -21.73
CA MET A 120 1.95 20.41 -23.11
C MET A 120 3.01 21.10 -23.95
N PHE A 121 3.74 22.07 -23.38
CA PHE A 121 4.84 22.74 -24.07
C PHE A 121 5.99 21.76 -24.40
N LEU A 122 6.38 20.91 -23.44
CA LEU A 122 7.40 19.88 -23.65
C LEU A 122 6.97 18.84 -24.70
N LEU A 123 5.70 18.42 -24.65
CA LEU A 123 5.15 17.48 -25.62
C LEU A 123 5.13 18.05 -27.03
N SER A 124 4.71 19.32 -27.21
CA SER A 124 4.71 19.99 -28.50
C SER A 124 6.13 20.15 -29.06
N GLY A 125 7.10 20.52 -28.21
CA GLY A 125 8.52 20.59 -28.60
C GLY A 125 9.09 19.22 -29.02
N PHE A 126 8.71 18.15 -28.34
CA PHE A 126 9.10 16.80 -28.70
C PHE A 126 8.51 16.34 -30.03
N ILE A 127 7.22 16.63 -30.28
CA ILE A 127 6.57 16.33 -31.56
C ILE A 127 7.24 17.10 -32.71
N LEU A 128 7.57 18.39 -32.51
CA LEU A 128 8.27 19.20 -33.51
C LEU A 128 9.69 18.66 -33.77
N PHE A 129 10.37 18.17 -32.73
CA PHE A 129 11.67 17.52 -32.87
C PHE A 129 11.60 16.24 -33.71
N LEU A 130 10.59 15.41 -33.47
CA LEU A 130 10.38 14.17 -34.24
C LEU A 130 10.01 14.41 -35.71
N ASN A 131 9.34 15.53 -36.00
CA ASN A 131 8.88 15.88 -37.36
C ASN A 131 9.89 16.75 -38.16
N LYS A 132 11.12 16.87 -37.69
CA LYS A 132 12.15 17.73 -38.24
C LYS A 132 12.89 17.14 -39.44
N ASP A 133 12.43 16.02 -39.99
CA ASP A 133 12.97 15.40 -41.21
C ASP A 133 12.17 15.77 -42.45
#